data_ffb381f033ff9ec97a634010a4b46941
#
_entry.id   ffb381f033ff9ec97a634010a4b46941
#
_cell.length_a   1.000
_cell.length_b   1.000
_cell.length_c   1.000
_cell.angle_alpha   90.00
_cell.angle_beta   90.00
_cell.angle_gamma   90.00
#
_symmetry.space_group_name_H-M   'P 1'
#
loop_
_entity.id
_entity.type
_entity.pdbx_description
1 polymer ?
#
loop_
_entity_poly.entity_id
_entity_poly.type
_entity_poly.pdbx_seq_one_letter_code
_entity_poly.pdbx_strand_id
1 'polypeptide(L)'
;MKNIVVLVSGGGTNLQALIDAEKRGEIRGGKITCVIASKADAYALTRAADNGIKTRVLARRDFPDVKSYSKAMRDALVEENADLVVYAGFMTILDEQVCDAFPNRMINIHPVSYTHLTLPTKA
;
A
#
# COMPACT_ATOMS: atom_id res chain seq x y z
N MET A 1 -15.71 3.34 7.84
CA MET A 1 -14.59 2.39 7.65
C MET A 1 -13.28 3.13 7.44
N LYS A 2 -12.18 2.56 7.90
CA LYS A 2 -10.88 3.15 7.67
C LYS A 2 -10.39 2.89 6.26
N ASN A 3 -9.76 3.88 5.67
CA ASN A 3 -9.21 3.79 4.32
C ASN A 3 -7.83 3.14 4.37
N ILE A 4 -7.67 2.04 3.67
CA ILE A 4 -6.40 1.33 3.57
C ILE A 4 -5.81 1.62 2.19
N VAL A 5 -4.61 2.18 2.16
CA VAL A 5 -3.88 2.41 0.92
C VAL A 5 -2.72 1.41 0.88
N VAL A 6 -2.59 0.68 -0.22
CA VAL A 6 -1.59 -0.37 -0.37
C VAL A 6 -0.52 0.08 -1.35
N LEU A 7 0.74 -0.05 -0.94
CA LEU A 7 1.89 0.31 -1.77
C LEU A 7 2.50 -0.95 -2.37
N VAL A 8 2.74 -0.93 -3.67
CA VAL A 8 3.21 -2.09 -4.42
C VAL A 8 4.35 -1.70 -5.37
N SER A 9 5.17 -2.67 -5.76
CA SER A 9 6.22 -2.45 -6.77
C SER A 9 6.17 -3.44 -7.92
N GLY A 10 5.64 -4.62 -7.73
CA GLY A 10 5.73 -5.70 -8.70
C GLY A 10 4.42 -6.42 -8.98
N GLY A 11 4.44 -7.75 -8.93
CA GLY A 11 3.34 -8.59 -9.40
C GLY A 11 2.07 -8.56 -8.57
N GLY A 12 2.17 -8.19 -7.30
CA GLY A 12 0.97 -8.00 -6.47
C GLY A 12 0.39 -9.26 -5.86
N THR A 13 1.19 -10.30 -5.64
CA THR A 13 0.68 -11.51 -4.97
C THR A 13 0.27 -11.21 -3.54
N ASN A 14 1.02 -10.34 -2.83
CA ASN A 14 0.63 -9.91 -1.49
C ASN A 14 -0.62 -9.04 -1.52
N LEU A 15 -0.74 -8.17 -2.54
CA LEU A 15 -1.95 -7.39 -2.73
C LEU A 15 -3.15 -8.30 -2.97
N GLN A 16 -2.98 -9.34 -3.81
CA GLN A 16 -4.06 -10.27 -4.08
C GLN A 16 -4.53 -10.96 -2.79
N ALA A 17 -3.58 -11.35 -1.94
CA ALA A 17 -3.93 -11.95 -0.66
C ALA A 17 -4.77 -11.00 0.22
N LEU A 18 -4.44 -9.71 0.20
CA LEU A 18 -5.23 -8.68 0.92
C LEU A 18 -6.61 -8.52 0.33
N ILE A 19 -6.71 -8.47 -1.00
CA ILE A 19 -8.00 -8.34 -1.69
C ILE A 19 -8.88 -9.54 -1.36
N ASP A 20 -8.31 -10.74 -1.39
CA ASP A 20 -9.05 -11.96 -1.09
C ASP A 20 -9.51 -11.97 0.37
N ALA A 21 -8.65 -11.54 1.30
CA ALA A 21 -9.02 -11.43 2.71
C ALA A 21 -10.16 -10.43 2.91
N GLU A 22 -10.13 -9.32 2.19
CA GLU A 22 -11.21 -8.33 2.27
C GLU A 22 -12.54 -8.93 1.78
N LYS A 23 -12.49 -9.68 0.69
CA LYS A 23 -13.69 -10.33 0.13
C LYS A 23 -14.28 -11.36 1.09
N ARG A 24 -13.43 -12.02 1.88
CA ARG A 24 -13.89 -13.00 2.88
C ARG A 24 -14.37 -12.34 4.17
N GLY A 25 -14.31 -11.00 4.25
CA GLY A 25 -14.69 -10.29 5.46
C GLY A 25 -13.67 -10.39 6.59
N GLU A 26 -12.43 -10.72 6.28
CA GLU A 26 -11.37 -10.91 7.28
C GLU A 26 -10.67 -9.61 7.66
N ILE A 27 -10.87 -8.55 6.89
CA ILE A 27 -10.35 -7.23 7.22
C ILE A 27 -11.48 -6.43 7.87
N ARG A 28 -11.41 -6.32 9.19
CA ARG A 28 -12.47 -5.67 9.94
C ARG A 28 -12.19 -4.18 10.13
N GLY A 29 -13.22 -3.37 9.91
CA GLY A 29 -13.14 -1.93 10.14
C GLY A 29 -12.38 -1.17 9.09
N GLY A 30 -11.96 -1.82 8.00
CA GLY A 30 -11.20 -1.17 6.95
C GLY A 30 -11.59 -1.64 5.56
N LYS A 31 -11.21 -0.83 4.58
CA LYS A 31 -11.46 -1.12 3.17
C LYS A 31 -10.26 -0.67 2.37
N ILE A 32 -9.82 -1.47 1.41
CA ILE A 32 -8.77 -1.08 0.48
C ILE A 32 -9.36 -0.05 -0.48
N THR A 33 -8.89 1.19 -0.39
CA THR A 33 -9.44 2.29 -1.18
C THR A 33 -8.56 2.73 -2.33
N CYS A 34 -7.26 2.43 -2.26
CA CYS A 34 -6.34 2.82 -3.32
C CYS A 34 -5.11 1.94 -3.29
N VAL A 35 -4.54 1.68 -4.47
CA VAL A 35 -3.26 0.98 -4.62
C VAL A 35 -2.32 1.94 -5.34
N ILE A 36 -1.16 2.21 -4.75
CA ILE A 36 -0.14 3.08 -5.33
C ILE A 36 1.08 2.23 -5.71
N ALA A 37 1.46 2.27 -6.97
CA ALA A 37 2.60 1.50 -7.48
C ALA A 37 3.79 2.41 -7.71
N SER A 38 4.99 1.89 -7.40
CA SER A 38 6.25 2.61 -7.65
C SER A 38 6.75 2.42 -9.08
N LYS A 39 6.07 1.61 -9.88
CA LYS A 39 6.39 1.36 -11.30
C LYS A 39 5.10 1.32 -12.10
N ALA A 40 5.13 1.97 -13.27
CA ALA A 40 3.93 2.02 -14.13
C ALA A 40 3.55 0.66 -14.70
N ASP A 41 4.51 -0.26 -14.81
CA ASP A 41 4.31 -1.59 -15.38
C ASP A 41 4.02 -2.66 -14.32
N ALA A 42 3.77 -2.27 -13.07
CA ALA A 42 3.49 -3.24 -12.01
C ALA A 42 2.18 -3.99 -12.29
N TYR A 43 2.24 -5.31 -12.35
CA TYR A 43 1.05 -6.13 -12.57
C TYR A 43 0.03 -5.99 -11.43
N ALA A 44 0.50 -5.59 -10.25
CA ALA A 44 -0.39 -5.30 -9.11
C ALA A 44 -1.47 -4.27 -9.47
N LEU A 45 -1.18 -3.34 -10.38
CA LEU A 45 -2.16 -2.36 -10.85
C LEU A 45 -3.31 -3.04 -11.57
N THR A 46 -3.03 -4.06 -12.39
CA THR A 46 -4.05 -4.84 -13.07
C THR A 46 -4.92 -5.58 -12.07
N ARG A 47 -4.31 -6.18 -11.04
CA ARG A 47 -5.06 -6.88 -9.99
C ARG A 47 -6.01 -5.93 -9.26
N ALA A 48 -5.55 -4.74 -8.94
CA ALA A 48 -6.39 -3.73 -8.27
C ALA A 48 -7.54 -3.28 -9.17
N ALA A 49 -7.24 -2.97 -10.43
CA ALA A 49 -8.25 -2.52 -11.38
C ALA A 49 -9.31 -3.59 -11.62
N ASP A 50 -8.90 -4.85 -11.74
CA ASP A 50 -9.81 -5.98 -11.93
C ASP A 50 -10.78 -6.15 -10.75
N ASN A 51 -10.42 -5.63 -9.60
CA ASN A 51 -11.24 -5.70 -8.40
C ASN A 51 -11.90 -4.37 -8.04
N GLY A 52 -11.91 -3.43 -8.98
CA GLY A 52 -12.60 -2.14 -8.79
C GLY A 52 -11.92 -1.19 -7.82
N ILE A 53 -10.63 -1.38 -7.57
CA ILE A 53 -9.88 -0.54 -6.64
C ILE A 53 -9.15 0.55 -7.42
N LYS A 54 -9.22 1.78 -6.93
CA LYS A 54 -8.52 2.92 -7.52
C LYS A 54 -7.02 2.66 -7.54
N THR A 55 -6.37 3.05 -8.64
CA THR A 55 -4.92 2.90 -8.78
C THR A 55 -4.25 4.25 -9.00
N ARG A 56 -3.02 4.37 -8.52
CA ARG A 56 -2.15 5.52 -8.81
C ARG A 56 -0.77 4.97 -9.10
N VAL A 57 -0.05 5.69 -9.95
CA VAL A 57 1.36 5.41 -10.21
C VAL A 57 2.18 6.58 -9.70
N LEU A 58 3.10 6.28 -8.80
CA LEU A 58 4.08 7.25 -8.33
C LEU A 58 5.44 6.60 -8.58
N ALA A 59 5.94 6.81 -9.80
CA ALA A 59 7.13 6.09 -10.27
C ALA A 59 8.39 6.63 -9.60
N ARG A 60 9.13 5.74 -8.92
CA ARG A 60 10.36 6.14 -8.24
C ARG A 60 11.37 6.76 -9.20
N ARG A 61 11.42 6.25 -10.42
CA ARG A 61 12.36 6.72 -11.45
C ARG A 61 12.12 8.17 -11.86
N ASP A 62 10.94 8.71 -11.61
CA ASP A 62 10.61 10.09 -11.97
C ASP A 62 11.14 11.11 -10.96
N PHE A 63 11.76 10.64 -9.88
CA PHE A 63 12.27 11.50 -8.81
C PHE A 63 13.78 11.34 -8.66
N PRO A 64 14.51 12.44 -8.36
CA PRO A 64 15.96 12.38 -8.29
C PRO A 64 16.51 11.69 -7.03
N ASP A 65 15.73 11.69 -5.94
CA ASP A 65 16.21 11.16 -4.67
C ASP A 65 15.05 10.65 -3.80
N VAL A 66 15.43 9.99 -2.70
CA VAL A 66 14.46 9.43 -1.76
C VAL A 66 13.62 10.53 -1.10
N LYS A 67 14.24 11.67 -0.81
CA LYS A 67 13.56 12.75 -0.11
C LYS A 67 12.40 13.32 -0.92
N SER A 68 12.63 13.62 -2.20
CA SER A 68 11.57 14.16 -3.06
C SER A 68 10.49 13.13 -3.33
N TYR A 69 10.87 11.87 -3.51
CA TYR A 69 9.91 10.79 -3.72
C TYR A 69 9.06 10.58 -2.46
N SER A 70 9.68 10.57 -1.29
CA SER A 70 8.97 10.38 -0.03
C SER A 70 7.97 11.50 0.24
N LYS A 71 8.35 12.74 -0.09
CA LYS A 71 7.43 13.88 0.03
C LYS A 71 6.21 13.68 -0.87
N ALA A 72 6.43 13.29 -2.11
CA ALA A 72 5.34 13.05 -3.07
C ALA A 72 4.45 11.91 -2.60
N MET A 73 5.04 10.84 -2.05
CA MET A 73 4.27 9.72 -1.52
C MET A 73 3.43 10.14 -0.32
N ARG A 74 4.02 10.91 0.60
CA ARG A 74 3.27 11.44 1.75
C ARG A 74 2.07 12.24 1.28
N ASP A 75 2.28 13.14 0.31
CA ASP A 75 1.20 13.98 -0.21
C ASP A 75 0.11 13.14 -0.88
N ALA A 76 0.51 12.11 -1.62
CA ALA A 76 -0.45 11.21 -2.27
C ALA A 76 -1.29 10.46 -1.21
N LEU A 77 -0.66 9.98 -0.15
CA LEU A 77 -1.36 9.27 0.91
C LEU A 77 -2.34 10.19 1.65
N VAL A 78 -1.96 11.44 1.86
CA VAL A 78 -2.86 12.43 2.46
C VAL A 78 -4.04 12.70 1.55
N GLU A 79 -3.80 12.85 0.25
CA GLU A 79 -4.86 13.06 -0.73
C GLU A 79 -5.84 11.90 -0.78
N GLU A 80 -5.36 10.68 -0.57
CA GLU A 80 -6.21 9.48 -0.57
C GLU A 80 -6.87 9.24 0.80
N ASN A 81 -6.66 10.13 1.76
CA ASN A 81 -7.21 10.02 3.11
C ASN A 81 -6.84 8.70 3.79
N ALA A 82 -5.59 8.28 3.63
CA ALA A 82 -5.13 7.02 4.18
C ALA A 82 -5.22 7.01 5.70
N ASP A 83 -5.89 6.00 6.25
CA ASP A 83 -5.91 5.73 7.69
C ASP A 83 -4.87 4.67 8.04
N LEU A 84 -4.58 3.77 7.10
CA LEU A 84 -3.59 2.72 7.25
C LEU A 84 -2.84 2.57 5.93
N VAL A 85 -1.52 2.45 6.02
CA VAL A 85 -0.66 2.25 4.85
C VAL A 85 -0.04 0.85 4.94
N VAL A 86 -0.24 0.04 3.91
CA VAL A 86 0.25 -1.33 3.87
C VAL A 86 1.28 -1.47 2.76
N TYR A 87 2.47 -1.95 3.12
CA TYR A 87 3.50 -2.29 2.15
C TYR A 87 3.28 -3.73 1.72
N ALA A 88 2.90 -3.93 0.48
CA ALA A 88 2.63 -5.26 -0.07
C ALA A 88 3.58 -5.54 -1.23
N GLY A 89 4.79 -5.95 -0.89
CA GLY A 89 5.85 -6.14 -1.87
C GLY A 89 6.39 -4.82 -2.41
N PHE A 90 6.39 -3.79 -1.59
CA PHE A 90 6.90 -2.47 -1.97
C PHE A 90 8.42 -2.44 -1.76
N MET A 91 9.14 -2.29 -2.86
CA MET A 91 10.61 -2.42 -2.86
C MET A 91 11.34 -1.08 -2.81
N THR A 92 10.61 0.02 -2.83
CA THR A 92 11.21 1.35 -2.82
C THR A 92 11.37 1.85 -1.39
N ILE A 93 12.50 2.51 -1.12
CA ILE A 93 12.78 3.07 0.20
C ILE A 93 12.04 4.40 0.37
N LEU A 94 11.39 4.56 1.51
CA LEU A 94 10.77 5.82 1.92
C LEU A 94 11.49 6.32 3.18
N ASP A 95 11.58 7.65 3.31
CA ASP A 95 12.22 8.23 4.47
C ASP A 95 11.20 8.55 5.58
N GLU A 96 11.68 9.20 6.64
CA GLU A 96 10.87 9.48 7.84
C GLU A 96 9.67 10.37 7.58
N GLN A 97 9.63 11.13 6.48
CA GLN A 97 8.49 12.01 6.19
C GLN A 97 7.19 11.24 6.12
N VAL A 98 7.24 10.03 5.54
CA VAL A 98 6.04 9.20 5.41
C VAL A 98 5.69 8.60 6.77
N CYS A 99 6.68 8.05 7.47
CA CYS A 99 6.45 7.45 8.79
C CYS A 99 5.93 8.47 9.80
N ASP A 100 6.45 9.69 9.75
CA ASP A 100 6.03 10.75 10.68
C ASP A 100 4.60 11.21 10.41
N ALA A 101 4.16 11.15 9.15
CA ALA A 101 2.80 11.53 8.78
C ALA A 101 1.77 10.47 9.19
N PHE A 102 2.20 9.22 9.33
CA PHE A 102 1.31 8.09 9.64
C PHE A 102 1.85 7.27 10.81
N PRO A 103 2.00 7.88 12.00
CA PRO A 103 2.57 7.17 13.15
C PRO A 103 1.68 5.98 13.53
N ASN A 104 2.31 4.81 13.72
CA ASN A 104 1.63 3.57 14.11
C ASN A 104 0.58 3.10 13.09
N ARG A 105 0.67 3.56 11.85
CA ARG A 105 -0.33 3.25 10.81
C ARG A 105 0.29 2.64 9.57
N MET A 106 1.51 2.11 9.68
CA MET A 106 2.20 1.51 8.54
C MET A 106 2.51 0.05 8.86
N ILE A 107 2.15 -0.84 7.94
CA ILE A 107 2.34 -2.28 8.08
C ILE A 107 3.07 -2.80 6.87
N ASN A 108 4.05 -3.67 7.09
CA ASN A 108 4.75 -4.35 6.00
C ASN A 108 4.33 -5.81 5.99
N ILE A 109 3.82 -6.27 4.85
CA ILE A 109 3.42 -7.66 4.67
C ILE A 109 4.53 -8.38 3.91
N HIS A 110 5.07 -9.43 4.53
CA HIS A 110 6.10 -10.25 3.92
C HIS A 110 5.48 -11.40 3.12
N PRO A 111 6.14 -11.86 2.05
CA PRO A 111 5.61 -12.94 1.22
C PRO A 111 5.67 -14.32 1.87
N VAL A 112 6.23 -14.44 3.07
CA VAL A 112 6.22 -15.72 3.78
C VAL A 112 4.78 -16.10 4.11
N SER A 113 4.52 -17.38 4.13
CA SER A 113 3.18 -17.90 4.35
C SER A 113 2.64 -17.49 5.71
N TYR A 114 1.55 -16.75 5.69
CA TYR A 114 0.75 -16.53 6.88
C TYR A 114 -0.40 -17.51 6.82
N THR A 115 -0.61 -18.27 7.86
CA THR A 115 -1.76 -19.16 7.95
C THR A 115 -3.04 -18.34 8.13
N HIS A 116 -2.87 -17.15 8.68
CA HIS A 116 -3.93 -16.16 8.75
C HIS A 116 -3.28 -14.78 8.82
N LEU A 117 -4.03 -13.77 8.42
CA LEU A 117 -3.53 -12.41 8.45
C LEU A 117 -4.09 -11.69 9.67
N THR A 118 -3.19 -11.37 10.59
CA THR A 118 -3.54 -10.57 11.77
C THR A 118 -2.83 -9.24 11.66
N LEU A 119 -3.60 -8.15 11.64
CA LEU A 119 -3.03 -6.82 11.61
C LEU A 119 -2.51 -6.46 13.00
N PRO A 120 -1.29 -5.92 13.09
CA PRO A 120 -0.78 -5.50 14.40
C PRO A 120 -1.62 -4.35 14.95
N THR A 121 -1.76 -4.33 16.27
CA THR A 121 -2.50 -3.27 16.93
C THR A 121 -1.72 -1.96 16.97
N LYS A 122 -0.42 -2.04 16.76
CA LYS A 122 0.45 -0.88 16.60
C LYS A 122 1.62 -1.24 15.72
N ALA A 123 2.17 -0.26 15.08
CA ALA A 123 3.31 -0.43 14.19
C ALA A 123 4.61 -0.66 14.95
#